data_3d20ee12f7f1c0fd6147fcc15474bcc9
#
_entry.id   3d20ee12f7f1c0fd6147fcc15474bcc9
#
_cell.length_a   1.000
_cell.length_b   1.000
_cell.length_c   1.000
_cell.angle_alpha   90.00
_cell.angle_beta   90.00
_cell.angle_gamma   90.00
#
_symmetry.space_group_name_H-M   'P 1'
#
loop_
_entity.id
_entity.type
_entity.pdbx_description
1 polymer ?
#
loop_
_entity_poly.entity_id
_entity_poly.type
_entity_poly.pdbx_seq_one_letter_code
_entity_poly.pdbx_strand_id
1 'polypeptide(L)'
;EAKLVSQFRCNGSDAYIQFIDDILQRTEESVTVDLDELNFDFRIFDSAIELREALREKNAINNKSRMVAGYCYDWNVKHGRGDYDIMLPDGFKAKWNLEKDKIWAINPNSFEEVGCIHTAQGLEFDYVGVLIGKDLKYDSTSGRIITDKQAISKDDKSSGIRSCKNESIVRKLILNTYKTLLTRGQKGCYVYCEDKSLAEYIKKKARLA
;
A
#
# COMPACT_ATOMS: atom_id res chain seq x y z
N GLU A 1 13.51 -24.70 9.95
CA GLU A 1 12.47 -23.75 9.52
C GLU A 1 11.82 -24.29 8.24
N ALA A 2 10.53 -24.53 8.26
CA ALA A 2 9.78 -24.92 7.06
C ALA A 2 9.52 -23.64 6.23
N LYS A 3 10.07 -23.57 5.02
CA LYS A 3 9.80 -22.49 4.07
C LYS A 3 8.57 -22.88 3.25
N LEU A 4 7.53 -22.05 3.28
CA LEU A 4 6.36 -22.25 2.41
C LEU A 4 6.82 -22.08 0.96
N VAL A 5 6.73 -23.13 0.15
CA VAL A 5 7.27 -23.15 -1.23
C VAL A 5 6.24 -22.70 -2.26
N SER A 6 4.94 -22.66 -1.91
CA SER A 6 3.89 -22.24 -2.85
C SER A 6 3.47 -20.80 -2.61
N GLN A 7 3.63 -19.96 -3.64
CA GLN A 7 3.16 -18.58 -3.68
C GLN A 7 1.83 -18.52 -4.42
N PHE A 8 0.75 -18.16 -3.70
CA PHE A 8 -0.59 -18.02 -4.30
C PHE A 8 -0.97 -16.56 -4.54
N ARG A 9 -0.19 -15.59 -4.03
CA ARG A 9 -0.43 -14.15 -4.22
C ARG A 9 0.13 -13.68 -5.54
N CYS A 10 -0.41 -12.57 -6.04
CA CYS A 10 0.05 -11.92 -7.26
C CYS A 10 0.13 -12.91 -8.45
N ASN A 11 -0.90 -13.74 -8.59
CA ASN A 11 -0.99 -14.78 -9.62
C ASN A 11 0.22 -15.76 -9.61
N GLY A 12 0.82 -15.99 -8.43
CA GLY A 12 1.99 -16.87 -8.28
C GLY A 12 3.32 -16.28 -8.78
N SER A 13 3.38 -14.98 -9.06
CA SER A 13 4.58 -14.35 -9.62
C SER A 13 5.64 -14.06 -8.56
N ASP A 14 6.68 -14.90 -8.51
CA ASP A 14 7.87 -14.64 -7.69
C ASP A 14 8.61 -13.38 -8.17
N ALA A 15 8.61 -13.10 -9.47
CA ALA A 15 9.26 -11.93 -10.05
C ALA A 15 8.61 -10.63 -9.56
N TYR A 16 7.28 -10.56 -9.45
CA TYR A 16 6.61 -9.40 -8.87
C TYR A 16 6.99 -9.20 -7.39
N ILE A 17 7.06 -10.27 -6.60
CA ILE A 17 7.49 -10.20 -5.21
C ILE A 17 8.93 -9.70 -5.09
N GLN A 18 9.84 -10.17 -5.96
CA GLN A 18 11.22 -9.68 -6.02
C GLN A 18 11.28 -8.21 -6.41
N PHE A 19 10.46 -7.78 -7.38
CA PHE A 19 10.34 -6.37 -7.74
C PHE A 19 9.88 -5.51 -6.53
N ILE A 20 8.88 -5.97 -5.76
CA ILE A 20 8.45 -5.27 -4.55
C ILE A 20 9.57 -5.22 -3.49
N ASP A 21 10.33 -6.29 -3.31
CA ASP A 21 11.46 -6.29 -2.39
C ASP A 21 12.58 -5.34 -2.86
N ASP A 22 12.83 -5.24 -4.17
CA ASP A 22 13.80 -4.31 -4.74
C ASP A 22 13.37 -2.85 -4.56
N ILE A 23 12.15 -2.48 -4.95
CA ILE A 23 11.69 -1.09 -4.79
C ILE A 23 11.60 -0.64 -3.33
N LEU A 24 11.40 -1.56 -2.40
CA LEU A 24 11.43 -1.29 -0.97
C LEU A 24 12.85 -1.40 -0.37
N GLN A 25 13.85 -1.69 -1.18
CA GLN A 25 15.25 -1.90 -0.75
C GLN A 25 15.35 -2.88 0.42
N ARG A 26 14.68 -4.02 0.29
CA ARG A 26 14.70 -5.12 1.27
C ARG A 26 15.75 -6.16 0.95
N THR A 27 16.27 -6.15 -0.25
CA THR A 27 17.37 -6.99 -0.75
C THR A 27 18.50 -6.10 -1.23
N GLU A 28 19.72 -6.63 -1.27
CA GLU A 28 20.89 -5.95 -1.86
C GLU A 28 20.94 -6.14 -3.38
N GLU A 29 20.19 -7.12 -3.90
CA GLU A 29 20.13 -7.43 -5.32
C GLU A 29 19.09 -6.54 -5.99
N SER A 30 19.53 -5.75 -6.98
CA SER A 30 18.61 -5.01 -7.84
C SER A 30 18.08 -5.93 -8.93
N VAL A 31 16.77 -6.07 -8.99
CA VAL A 31 16.09 -6.91 -9.98
C VAL A 31 15.44 -6.01 -11.02
N THR A 32 15.76 -6.23 -12.28
CA THR A 32 15.01 -5.62 -13.39
C THR A 32 13.93 -6.61 -13.81
N VAL A 33 12.69 -6.27 -13.54
CA VAL A 33 11.52 -7.08 -13.89
C VAL A 33 10.76 -6.34 -14.98
N ASP A 34 10.48 -6.99 -16.08
CA ASP A 34 9.53 -6.50 -17.05
C ASP A 34 8.11 -6.86 -16.56
N LEU A 35 7.39 -5.85 -16.07
CA LEU A 35 6.04 -6.05 -15.51
C LEU A 35 5.01 -6.38 -16.59
N ASP A 36 5.23 -5.98 -17.85
CA ASP A 36 4.34 -6.29 -18.97
C ASP A 36 4.38 -7.79 -19.29
N GLU A 37 5.56 -8.42 -19.16
CA GLU A 37 5.70 -9.88 -19.37
C GLU A 37 5.00 -10.70 -18.26
N LEU A 38 4.78 -10.10 -17.08
CA LEU A 38 4.17 -10.81 -15.95
C LEU A 38 2.64 -10.92 -16.03
N ASN A 39 2.00 -10.27 -17.01
CA ASN A 39 0.54 -10.16 -17.09
C ASN A 39 -0.08 -9.65 -15.77
N PHE A 40 0.61 -8.70 -15.12
CA PHE A 40 0.22 -8.09 -13.87
C PHE A 40 0.13 -6.57 -14.05
N ASP A 41 -1.08 -6.01 -13.88
CA ASP A 41 -1.37 -4.59 -14.11
C ASP A 41 -0.84 -3.73 -12.95
N PHE A 42 0.41 -3.26 -13.06
CA PHE A 42 1.02 -2.38 -12.08
C PHE A 42 1.04 -0.94 -12.59
N ARG A 43 0.45 -0.02 -11.83
CA ARG A 43 0.38 1.40 -12.20
C ARG A 43 0.71 2.31 -11.02
N ILE A 44 1.33 3.47 -11.34
CA ILE A 44 1.57 4.54 -10.38
C ILE A 44 0.80 5.77 -10.84
N PHE A 45 0.04 6.34 -9.92
CA PHE A 45 -0.82 7.50 -10.15
C PHE A 45 -0.24 8.72 -9.44
N ASP A 46 -0.33 9.88 -10.08
CA ASP A 46 0.05 11.17 -9.49
C ASP A 46 -1.10 11.77 -8.66
N SER A 47 -2.31 11.23 -8.81
CA SER A 47 -3.52 11.58 -8.07
C SER A 47 -4.18 10.35 -7.45
N ALA A 48 -4.50 10.45 -6.16
CA ALA A 48 -5.27 9.40 -5.47
C ALA A 48 -6.73 9.34 -5.94
N ILE A 49 -7.26 10.46 -6.47
CA ILE A 49 -8.59 10.50 -7.11
C ILE A 49 -8.57 9.64 -8.38
N GLU A 50 -7.59 9.85 -9.27
CA GLU A 50 -7.46 9.08 -10.51
C GLU A 50 -7.24 7.58 -10.21
N LEU A 51 -6.42 7.27 -9.20
CA LEU A 51 -6.25 5.89 -8.75
C LEU A 51 -7.59 5.28 -8.33
N ARG A 52 -8.39 5.99 -7.54
CA ARG A 52 -9.70 5.49 -7.08
C ARG A 52 -10.65 5.27 -8.24
N GLU A 53 -10.69 6.17 -9.23
CA GLU A 53 -11.57 6.00 -10.39
C GLU A 53 -11.13 4.81 -11.26
N ALA A 54 -9.83 4.66 -11.53
CA ALA A 54 -9.32 3.49 -12.23
C ALA A 54 -9.64 2.17 -11.49
N LEU A 55 -9.55 2.19 -10.16
CA LEU A 55 -9.91 1.04 -9.33
C LEU A 55 -11.42 0.78 -9.31
N ARG A 56 -12.25 1.85 -9.40
CA ARG A 56 -13.72 1.76 -9.50
C ARG A 56 -14.16 0.99 -10.74
N GLU A 57 -13.51 1.26 -11.87
CA GLU A 57 -13.76 0.52 -13.12
C GLU A 57 -13.52 -0.98 -12.94
N LYS A 58 -12.41 -1.33 -12.26
CA LYS A 58 -12.10 -2.74 -11.96
C LYS A 58 -13.10 -3.35 -10.97
N ASN A 59 -13.50 -2.57 -9.96
CA ASN A 59 -14.45 -3.03 -8.95
C ASN A 59 -15.86 -3.27 -9.50
N ALA A 60 -16.28 -2.53 -10.51
CA ALA A 60 -17.57 -2.70 -11.16
C ALA A 60 -17.76 -4.09 -11.79
N ILE A 61 -16.66 -4.80 -12.10
CA ILE A 61 -16.71 -6.12 -12.73
C ILE A 61 -17.19 -7.19 -11.74
N ASN A 62 -16.66 -7.19 -10.50
CA ASN A 62 -16.89 -8.31 -9.58
C ASN A 62 -16.77 -7.96 -8.09
N ASN A 63 -16.71 -6.68 -7.76
CA ASN A 63 -16.55 -6.17 -6.39
C ASN A 63 -15.30 -6.69 -5.65
N LYS A 64 -14.21 -7.00 -6.37
CA LYS A 64 -12.96 -7.52 -5.81
C LYS A 64 -11.80 -6.52 -5.91
N SER A 65 -12.08 -5.23 -5.78
CA SER A 65 -11.05 -4.20 -5.76
C SER A 65 -11.22 -3.29 -4.57
N ARG A 66 -10.14 -2.96 -3.84
CA ARG A 66 -10.17 -2.12 -2.65
C ARG A 66 -8.94 -1.24 -2.55
N MET A 67 -9.12 -0.07 -1.93
CA MET A 67 -7.99 0.77 -1.52
C MET A 67 -7.54 0.41 -0.11
N VAL A 68 -6.24 0.46 0.12
CA VAL A 68 -5.62 0.20 1.43
C VAL A 68 -4.48 1.19 1.69
N ALA A 69 -4.17 1.43 2.96
CA ALA A 69 -3.10 2.35 3.37
C ALA A 69 -2.32 1.82 4.58
N GLY A 70 -1.13 2.38 4.79
CA GLY A 70 -0.32 2.20 5.99
C GLY A 70 -0.91 2.94 7.20
N TYR A 71 -0.12 3.09 8.25
CA TYR A 71 -0.57 3.60 9.55
C TYR A 71 -0.39 5.11 9.74
N CYS A 72 -0.33 5.90 8.65
CA CYS A 72 -0.07 7.34 8.70
C CYS A 72 -1.29 8.21 9.05
N TYR A 73 -2.49 7.66 9.00
CA TYR A 73 -3.71 8.44 9.08
C TYR A 73 -4.35 8.35 10.46
N ASP A 74 -4.74 9.49 11.02
CA ASP A 74 -5.42 9.57 12.31
C ASP A 74 -6.91 9.19 12.16
N TRP A 75 -7.47 8.52 13.17
CA TRP A 75 -8.90 8.16 13.21
C TRP A 75 -9.76 9.36 13.61
N ASN A 76 -9.81 10.38 12.76
CA ASN A 76 -10.54 11.62 13.01
C ASN A 76 -12.04 11.36 13.13
N VAL A 77 -12.61 10.59 12.20
CA VAL A 77 -14.04 10.27 12.19
C VAL A 77 -14.45 9.51 13.45
N LYS A 78 -13.69 8.48 13.80
CA LYS A 78 -13.93 7.66 15.00
C LYS A 78 -13.89 8.48 16.30
N HIS A 79 -13.08 9.53 16.33
CA HIS A 79 -12.90 10.39 17.51
C HIS A 79 -13.70 11.69 17.40
N GLY A 80 -14.59 11.85 16.43
CA GLY A 80 -15.40 13.06 16.24
C GLY A 80 -14.58 14.31 15.90
N ARG A 81 -13.41 14.15 15.28
CA ARG A 81 -12.50 15.25 14.92
C ARG A 81 -12.67 15.72 13.48
N GLY A 82 -13.59 15.12 12.73
CA GLY A 82 -13.87 15.49 11.33
C GLY A 82 -14.62 14.39 10.58
N ASP A 83 -14.97 14.68 9.34
CA ASP A 83 -15.76 13.80 8.46
C ASP A 83 -14.88 12.79 7.68
N TYR A 84 -13.57 13.03 7.61
CA TYR A 84 -12.61 12.21 6.89
C TYR A 84 -11.34 11.99 7.69
N ASP A 85 -10.74 10.82 7.51
CA ASP A 85 -9.48 10.43 8.12
C ASP A 85 -8.29 10.72 7.19
N ILE A 86 -8.51 10.51 5.89
CA ILE A 86 -7.52 10.77 4.83
C ILE A 86 -7.97 11.99 4.05
N MET A 87 -7.10 12.99 3.97
CA MET A 87 -7.27 14.17 3.13
C MET A 87 -5.94 14.46 2.45
N LEU A 88 -5.87 14.32 1.12
CA LEU A 88 -4.66 14.50 0.34
C LEU A 88 -4.67 15.81 -0.46
N PRO A 89 -3.49 16.32 -0.88
CA PRO A 89 -3.38 17.62 -1.56
C PRO A 89 -4.14 17.71 -2.89
N ASP A 90 -4.39 16.58 -3.57
CA ASP A 90 -5.15 16.50 -4.81
C ASP A 90 -6.68 16.59 -4.61
N GLY A 91 -7.12 16.78 -3.36
CA GLY A 91 -8.53 16.84 -2.99
C GLY A 91 -9.15 15.49 -2.65
N PHE A 92 -8.39 14.40 -2.71
CA PHE A 92 -8.87 13.07 -2.29
C PHE A 92 -9.26 13.09 -0.81
N LYS A 93 -10.44 12.52 -0.53
CA LYS A 93 -10.95 12.38 0.83
C LYS A 93 -11.52 10.98 1.02
N ALA A 94 -11.21 10.36 2.16
CA ALA A 94 -11.74 9.05 2.51
C ALA A 94 -11.80 8.85 4.03
N LYS A 95 -12.68 7.95 4.44
CA LYS A 95 -12.65 7.36 5.78
C LYS A 95 -11.65 6.21 5.79
N TRP A 96 -10.95 6.03 6.90
CA TRP A 96 -9.93 5.01 7.02
C TRP A 96 -10.28 3.98 8.09
N ASN A 97 -10.47 2.74 7.66
CA ASN A 97 -10.64 1.57 8.53
C ASN A 97 -11.72 1.75 9.61
N LEU A 98 -12.88 2.33 9.24
CA LEU A 98 -14.00 2.57 10.15
C LEU A 98 -14.92 1.37 10.30
N GLU A 99 -15.15 0.66 9.19
CA GLU A 99 -16.07 -0.46 9.15
C GLU A 99 -15.54 -1.58 10.03
N LYS A 100 -16.29 -1.95 11.05
CA LYS A 100 -15.98 -3.10 11.92
C LYS A 100 -16.47 -4.43 11.37
N ASP A 101 -17.01 -4.41 10.17
CA ASP A 101 -17.58 -5.58 9.55
C ASP A 101 -16.48 -6.62 9.25
N LYS A 102 -16.69 -7.84 9.72
CA LYS A 102 -15.78 -8.97 9.46
C LYS A 102 -15.63 -9.29 7.97
N ILE A 103 -16.54 -8.75 7.15
CA ILE A 103 -16.58 -8.97 5.70
C ILE A 103 -16.28 -7.69 4.92
N TRP A 104 -15.53 -6.74 5.51
CA TRP A 104 -15.18 -5.45 4.88
C TRP A 104 -14.78 -5.58 3.40
N ALA A 105 -13.93 -6.53 3.06
CA ALA A 105 -13.41 -6.65 1.70
C ALA A 105 -14.44 -7.08 0.64
N ILE A 106 -15.56 -7.68 1.04
CA ILE A 106 -16.64 -8.09 0.12
C ILE A 106 -17.89 -7.22 0.24
N ASN A 107 -17.98 -6.36 1.25
CA ASN A 107 -19.08 -5.41 1.40
C ASN A 107 -18.99 -4.35 0.29
N PRO A 108 -19.98 -4.19 -0.60
CA PRO A 108 -19.93 -3.20 -1.67
C PRO A 108 -19.73 -1.77 -1.17
N ASN A 109 -20.29 -1.43 0.00
CA ASN A 109 -20.18 -0.09 0.58
C ASN A 109 -18.77 0.26 1.06
N SER A 110 -17.91 -0.74 1.31
CA SER A 110 -16.54 -0.53 1.77
C SER A 110 -15.59 -0.01 0.67
N PHE A 111 -16.03 0.04 -0.59
CA PHE A 111 -15.23 0.60 -1.67
C PHE A 111 -14.88 2.07 -1.46
N GLU A 112 -15.76 2.84 -0.82
CA GLU A 112 -15.53 4.26 -0.53
C GLU A 112 -14.59 4.49 0.67
N GLU A 113 -14.27 3.44 1.40
CA GLU A 113 -13.32 3.47 2.50
C GLU A 113 -11.93 2.98 2.06
N VAL A 114 -10.93 3.43 2.79
CA VAL A 114 -9.56 2.89 2.68
C VAL A 114 -9.34 1.93 3.84
N GLY A 115 -8.98 0.69 3.53
CA GLY A 115 -8.67 -0.33 4.54
C GLY A 115 -7.24 -0.24 5.05
N CYS A 116 -6.95 -0.99 6.09
CA CYS A 116 -5.60 -1.17 6.61
C CYS A 116 -5.11 -2.62 6.40
N ILE A 117 -3.90 -2.91 6.86
CA ILE A 117 -3.32 -4.26 6.77
C ILE A 117 -4.20 -5.33 7.44
N HIS A 118 -4.90 -4.98 8.52
CA HIS A 118 -5.76 -5.93 9.26
C HIS A 118 -7.06 -6.22 8.52
N THR A 119 -7.71 -5.20 7.96
CA THR A 119 -8.95 -5.36 7.17
C THR A 119 -8.71 -6.07 5.84
N ALA A 120 -7.51 -5.95 5.29
CA ALA A 120 -7.09 -6.67 4.10
C ALA A 120 -6.58 -8.10 4.38
N GLN A 121 -6.48 -8.51 5.65
CA GLN A 121 -5.94 -9.80 6.02
C GLN A 121 -6.93 -10.94 5.72
N GLY A 122 -6.43 -12.02 5.13
CA GLY A 122 -7.22 -13.24 4.87
C GLY A 122 -8.10 -13.17 3.62
N LEU A 123 -8.10 -12.06 2.89
CA LEU A 123 -8.89 -11.88 1.68
C LEU A 123 -7.98 -11.50 0.50
N GLU A 124 -8.37 -11.92 -0.68
CA GLU A 124 -7.67 -11.66 -1.94
C GLU A 124 -8.50 -10.69 -2.77
N PHE A 125 -7.82 -9.69 -3.32
CA PHE A 125 -8.42 -8.75 -4.27
C PHE A 125 -7.93 -9.09 -5.68
N ASP A 126 -8.77 -8.86 -6.68
CA ASP A 126 -8.30 -8.88 -8.05
C ASP A 126 -7.35 -7.68 -8.27
N TYR A 127 -7.75 -6.50 -7.80
CA TYR A 127 -6.93 -5.29 -7.85
C TYR A 127 -6.86 -4.61 -6.47
N VAL A 128 -5.69 -4.12 -6.13
CA VAL A 128 -5.49 -3.34 -4.91
C VAL A 128 -4.98 -1.94 -5.24
N GLY A 129 -5.57 -0.91 -4.63
CA GLY A 129 -5.04 0.45 -4.63
C GLY A 129 -4.29 0.70 -3.33
N VAL A 130 -3.03 1.08 -3.39
CA VAL A 130 -2.20 1.30 -2.20
C VAL A 130 -1.83 2.76 -2.08
N LEU A 131 -2.23 3.39 -0.97
CA LEU A 131 -1.76 4.71 -0.59
C LEU A 131 -0.50 4.56 0.28
N ILE A 132 0.63 5.00 -0.26
CA ILE A 132 1.89 5.09 0.50
C ILE A 132 1.95 6.48 1.13
N GLY A 133 1.91 6.50 2.46
CA GLY A 133 1.88 7.72 3.25
C GLY A 133 3.27 8.31 3.53
N LYS A 134 3.29 9.30 4.41
CA LYS A 134 4.50 10.07 4.77
C LYS A 134 5.54 9.27 5.54
N ASP A 135 5.23 8.06 5.98
CA ASP A 135 6.14 7.17 6.70
C ASP A 135 7.14 6.45 5.79
N LEU A 136 6.95 6.52 4.45
CA LEU A 136 7.88 5.97 3.46
C LEU A 136 8.21 7.02 2.41
N LYS A 137 9.50 7.32 2.26
CA LYS A 137 10.03 8.36 1.36
C LYS A 137 11.24 7.84 0.61
N TYR A 138 11.61 8.52 -0.46
CA TYR A 138 12.85 8.27 -1.17
C TYR A 138 13.76 9.50 -1.14
N ASP A 139 14.97 9.32 -0.61
CA ASP A 139 16.01 10.34 -0.64
C ASP A 139 16.86 10.16 -1.91
N SER A 140 16.67 11.05 -2.87
CA SER A 140 17.39 11.03 -4.15
C SER A 140 18.88 11.32 -4.00
N THR A 141 19.30 11.96 -2.91
CA THR A 141 20.71 12.29 -2.65
C THR A 141 21.48 11.04 -2.23
N SER A 142 20.92 10.26 -1.31
CA SER A 142 21.54 9.02 -0.85
C SER A 142 21.13 7.79 -1.66
N GLY A 143 20.09 7.90 -2.52
CA GLY A 143 19.53 6.78 -3.25
C GLY A 143 18.80 5.78 -2.37
N ARG A 144 18.32 6.20 -1.20
CA ARG A 144 17.78 5.27 -0.19
C ARG A 144 16.31 5.52 0.13
N ILE A 145 15.62 4.43 0.40
CA ILE A 145 14.29 4.45 1.03
C ILE A 145 14.46 4.85 2.50
N ILE A 146 13.73 5.87 2.92
CA ILE A 146 13.70 6.40 4.28
C ILE A 146 12.35 6.06 4.91
N THR A 147 12.39 5.55 6.13
CA THR A 147 11.20 5.29 6.94
C THR A 147 11.11 6.29 8.08
N ASP A 148 9.91 6.81 8.33
CA ASP A 148 9.67 7.85 9.34
C ASP A 148 8.57 7.41 10.32
N LYS A 149 8.98 6.93 11.51
CA LYS A 149 8.03 6.54 12.55
C LYS A 149 7.21 7.70 13.13
N GLN A 150 7.67 8.94 12.95
CA GLN A 150 6.93 10.11 13.45
C GLN A 150 5.71 10.41 12.58
N ALA A 151 5.72 9.95 11.33
CA ALA A 151 4.60 10.03 10.42
C ALA A 151 3.49 8.99 10.73
N ILE A 152 3.78 7.97 11.53
CA ILE A 152 2.76 7.03 12.00
C ILE A 152 1.75 7.75 12.90
N SER A 153 0.48 7.48 12.72
CA SER A 153 -0.61 8.08 13.50
C SER A 153 -0.40 7.93 15.01
N LYS A 154 -0.73 8.97 15.76
CA LYS A 154 -0.75 8.92 17.24
C LYS A 154 -1.88 8.04 17.78
N ASP A 155 -2.91 7.82 16.97
CA ASP A 155 -4.03 6.95 17.31
C ASP A 155 -3.70 5.47 17.12
N ASP A 156 -2.65 5.15 16.33
CA ASP A 156 -2.21 3.76 16.17
C ASP A 156 -1.42 3.27 17.38
N LYS A 157 -2.06 2.41 18.13
CA LYS A 157 -1.46 1.70 19.27
C LYS A 157 -1.20 0.22 18.93
N SER A 158 -1.74 -0.27 17.84
CA SER A 158 -1.74 -1.69 17.51
C SER A 158 -0.45 -2.14 16.83
N SER A 159 0.16 -1.31 15.99
CA SER A 159 1.40 -1.66 15.29
C SER A 159 2.63 -1.66 16.21
N GLY A 160 2.59 -0.87 17.29
CA GLY A 160 3.73 -0.67 18.18
C GLY A 160 4.91 0.10 17.56
N ILE A 161 4.80 0.53 16.29
CA ILE A 161 5.89 1.17 15.53
C ILE A 161 6.33 2.46 16.22
N ARG A 162 5.37 3.31 16.59
CA ARG A 162 5.66 4.62 17.15
C ARG A 162 6.37 4.56 18.51
N SER A 163 6.08 3.55 19.31
CA SER A 163 6.68 3.33 20.64
C SER A 163 8.01 2.56 20.58
N CYS A 164 8.32 1.93 19.46
CA CYS A 164 9.53 1.14 19.30
C CYS A 164 10.78 2.02 19.30
N LYS A 165 11.76 1.67 20.15
CA LYS A 165 13.04 2.40 20.27
C LYS A 165 14.09 1.91 19.28
N ASN A 166 13.93 0.72 18.72
CA ASN A 166 14.87 0.13 17.79
C ASN A 166 14.54 0.52 16.35
N GLU A 167 15.32 1.43 15.76
CA GLU A 167 15.09 1.97 14.42
C GLU A 167 15.15 0.89 13.32
N SER A 168 15.97 -0.14 13.49
CA SER A 168 16.04 -1.25 12.53
C SER A 168 14.74 -2.06 12.53
N ILE A 169 14.15 -2.28 13.70
CA ILE A 169 12.85 -2.95 13.82
C ILE A 169 11.76 -2.06 13.23
N VAL A 170 11.77 -0.76 13.54
CA VAL A 170 10.81 0.22 12.96
C VAL A 170 10.84 0.17 11.44
N ARG A 171 12.05 0.29 10.86
CA ARG A 171 12.23 0.20 9.40
C ARG A 171 11.63 -1.10 8.86
N LYS A 172 11.97 -2.23 9.47
CA LYS A 172 11.48 -3.54 9.04
C LYS A 172 9.95 -3.64 9.10
N LEU A 173 9.33 -3.09 10.13
CA LEU A 173 7.87 -3.10 10.31
C LEU A 173 7.18 -2.26 9.22
N ILE A 174 7.65 -1.04 8.97
CA ILE A 174 7.09 -0.16 7.93
C ILE A 174 7.23 -0.82 6.55
N LEU A 175 8.41 -1.33 6.20
CA LEU A 175 8.64 -1.99 4.92
C LEU A 175 7.80 -3.26 4.77
N ASN A 176 7.61 -4.05 5.84
CA ASN A 176 6.75 -5.23 5.83
C ASN A 176 5.28 -4.86 5.62
N THR A 177 4.83 -3.75 6.22
CA THR A 177 3.47 -3.25 6.01
C THR A 177 3.24 -2.98 4.53
N TYR A 178 4.09 -2.19 3.89
CA TYR A 178 3.93 -1.87 2.47
C TYR A 178 4.13 -3.09 1.56
N LYS A 179 5.10 -3.96 1.83
CA LYS A 179 5.20 -5.23 1.10
C LYS A 179 3.90 -6.02 1.16
N THR A 180 3.32 -6.13 2.36
CA THR A 180 2.05 -6.85 2.53
C THR A 180 0.91 -6.21 1.74
N LEU A 181 0.78 -4.88 1.75
CA LEU A 181 -0.27 -4.17 1.03
C LEU A 181 -0.08 -4.27 -0.48
N LEU A 182 1.13 -4.03 -0.99
CA LEU A 182 1.46 -4.07 -2.41
C LEU A 182 1.29 -5.46 -3.04
N THR A 183 1.30 -6.51 -2.23
CA THR A 183 1.13 -7.90 -2.69
C THR A 183 -0.27 -8.47 -2.45
N ARG A 184 -1.29 -7.62 -2.24
CA ARG A 184 -2.68 -8.07 -2.02
C ARG A 184 -3.48 -8.28 -3.30
N GLY A 185 -3.10 -7.68 -4.41
CA GLY A 185 -3.76 -7.86 -5.70
C GLY A 185 -3.32 -9.16 -6.38
N GLN A 186 -4.28 -9.87 -6.99
CA GLN A 186 -4.00 -11.05 -7.80
C GLN A 186 -3.67 -10.68 -9.25
N LYS A 187 -4.35 -9.65 -9.79
CA LYS A 187 -4.25 -9.22 -11.19
C LYS A 187 -3.55 -7.87 -11.36
N GLY A 188 -3.55 -7.05 -10.31
CA GLY A 188 -2.90 -5.75 -10.40
C GLY A 188 -2.80 -5.00 -9.09
N CYS A 189 -1.89 -4.02 -9.08
CA CYS A 189 -1.64 -3.13 -7.96
C CYS A 189 -1.47 -1.70 -8.47
N TYR A 190 -2.32 -0.79 -8.00
CA TYR A 190 -2.30 0.63 -8.29
C TYR A 190 -1.73 1.39 -7.10
N VAL A 191 -0.77 2.28 -7.33
CA VAL A 191 -0.02 2.93 -6.25
C VAL A 191 -0.13 4.44 -6.36
N TYR A 192 -0.36 5.08 -5.23
CA TYR A 192 -0.17 6.51 -5.04
C TYR A 192 0.82 6.72 -3.90
N CYS A 193 1.78 7.64 -4.07
CA CYS A 193 2.74 8.01 -3.04
C CYS A 193 2.54 9.48 -2.66
N GLU A 194 2.43 9.77 -1.36
CA GLU A 194 2.46 11.17 -0.88
C GLU A 194 3.84 11.81 -1.14
N ASP A 195 4.92 11.03 -1.09
CA ASP A 195 6.26 11.47 -1.47
C ASP A 195 6.48 11.33 -2.98
N LYS A 196 6.62 12.46 -3.67
CA LYS A 196 6.80 12.49 -5.13
C LYS A 196 8.12 11.85 -5.58
N SER A 197 9.18 12.01 -4.78
CA SER A 197 10.48 11.40 -5.09
C SER A 197 10.39 9.89 -5.05
N LEU A 198 9.60 9.34 -4.13
CA LEU A 198 9.30 7.91 -4.07
C LEU A 198 8.49 7.45 -5.29
N ALA A 199 7.47 8.22 -5.70
CA ALA A 199 6.70 7.90 -6.90
C ALA A 199 7.59 7.81 -8.14
N GLU A 200 8.43 8.81 -8.36
CA GLU A 200 9.36 8.85 -9.50
C GLU A 200 10.39 7.72 -9.44
N TYR A 201 10.91 7.41 -8.25
CA TYR A 201 11.81 6.28 -8.06
C TYR A 201 11.15 4.96 -8.47
N ILE A 202 9.91 4.71 -8.02
CA ILE A 202 9.20 3.47 -8.34
C ILE A 202 8.84 3.43 -9.84
N LYS A 203 8.39 4.55 -10.45
CA LYS A 203 8.14 4.65 -11.90
C LYS A 203 9.39 4.25 -12.70
N LYS A 204 10.54 4.82 -12.33
CA LYS A 204 11.82 4.52 -12.97
C LYS A 204 12.19 3.03 -12.86
N LYS A 205 11.98 2.43 -11.69
CA LYS A 205 12.23 1.01 -11.45
C LYS A 205 11.28 0.12 -12.23
N ALA A 206 10.02 0.51 -12.35
CA ALA A 206 9.00 -0.21 -13.11
C ALA A 206 9.07 0.05 -14.63
N ARG A 207 10.02 0.89 -15.10
CA ARG A 207 10.11 1.35 -16.50
C ARG A 207 8.84 2.06 -17.00
N LEU A 208 8.07 2.64 -16.09
CA LEU A 208 6.86 3.42 -16.37
C LEU A 208 7.19 4.94 -16.50
N ALA A 209 8.35 5.28 -17.04
CA ALA A 209 8.80 6.65 -17.24
C ALA A 209 8.21 7.28 -18.51
#